data_d18c23eb2212f2842faeb21f230432fe
#
_entry.id   d18c23eb2212f2842faeb21f230432fe
#
_cell.length_a   1.000
_cell.length_b   1.000
_cell.length_c   1.000
_cell.angle_alpha   90.00
_cell.angle_beta   90.00
_cell.angle_gamma   90.00
#
_symmetry.space_group_name_H-M   'P 1'
#
loop_
_entity.id
_entity.type
_entity.pdbx_description
1 polymer ?
#
loop_
_entity_poly.entity_id
_entity_poly.type
_entity_poly.pdbx_seq_one_letter_code
_entity_poly.pdbx_strand_id
1 'polypeptide(L)'
;MNCRNCAKPLEHTFLDLGYAPPSNAYLSLKDLNGPEVYYPLKIKVCDNCWLVQTEDYAEADALFTEDYAYFSSTSSGFLEHARSYASKITKDLSLNHDS
;
A
#
# COMPACT_ATOMS: atom_id res chain seq x y z
N MET A 1 -1.39 15.84 -8.07
CA MET A 1 -1.41 14.38 -8.23
C MET A 1 -2.68 13.96 -8.94
N ASN A 2 -2.61 12.95 -9.81
CA ASN A 2 -3.76 12.45 -10.55
C ASN A 2 -4.13 11.02 -10.07
N CYS A 3 -5.38 10.66 -10.23
CA CYS A 3 -5.88 9.33 -9.92
C CYS A 3 -5.20 8.27 -10.78
N ARG A 4 -4.70 7.18 -10.16
CA ARG A 4 -4.01 6.08 -10.86
C ARG A 4 -4.91 5.31 -11.82
N ASN A 5 -6.23 5.33 -11.60
CA ASN A 5 -7.19 4.63 -12.44
C ASN A 5 -7.72 5.47 -13.61
N CYS A 6 -8.17 6.70 -13.34
CA CYS A 6 -8.87 7.51 -14.36
C CYS A 6 -8.17 8.82 -14.74
N ALA A 7 -6.97 9.06 -14.21
CA ALA A 7 -6.13 10.23 -14.44
C ALA A 7 -6.75 11.60 -14.09
N LYS A 8 -7.93 11.65 -13.46
CA LYS A 8 -8.52 12.90 -12.96
C LYS A 8 -7.73 13.43 -11.76
N PRO A 9 -7.71 14.76 -11.54
CA PRO A 9 -7.08 15.35 -10.37
C PRO A 9 -7.63 14.74 -9.06
N LEU A 10 -6.76 14.54 -8.06
CA LEU A 10 -7.14 14.09 -6.72
C LEU A 10 -7.18 15.29 -5.77
N GLU A 11 -8.37 15.80 -5.53
CA GLU A 11 -8.59 16.98 -4.68
C GLU A 11 -9.02 16.61 -3.26
N HIS A 12 -9.77 15.50 -3.11
CA HIS A 12 -10.38 15.14 -1.84
C HIS A 12 -9.46 14.27 -0.98
N THR A 13 -9.17 14.76 0.23
CA THR A 13 -8.52 13.96 1.28
C THR A 13 -9.61 13.19 2.03
N PHE A 14 -9.49 11.86 2.01
CA PHE A 14 -10.37 10.96 2.77
C PHE A 14 -9.90 10.84 4.23
N LEU A 15 -8.59 10.68 4.43
CA LEU A 15 -7.98 10.52 5.76
C LEU A 15 -6.55 11.01 5.73
N ASP A 16 -6.16 11.73 6.77
CA ASP A 16 -4.77 12.14 7.01
C ASP A 16 -4.30 11.51 8.33
N LEU A 17 -3.35 10.59 8.24
CA LEU A 17 -2.75 9.88 9.38
C LEU A 17 -1.44 10.52 9.85
N GLY A 18 -1.10 11.71 9.32
CA GLY A 18 0.13 12.40 9.64
C GLY A 18 1.34 11.83 8.92
N TYR A 19 2.45 11.69 9.63
CA TYR A 19 3.73 11.26 9.10
C TYR A 19 4.21 10.00 9.82
N ALA A 20 4.79 9.07 9.07
CA ALA A 20 5.38 7.84 9.62
C ALA A 20 6.65 7.46 8.86
N PRO A 21 7.60 6.77 9.51
CA PRO A 21 8.71 6.16 8.81
C PRO A 21 8.23 4.99 7.95
N PRO A 22 9.02 4.53 6.96
CA PRO A 22 8.68 3.35 6.18
C PRO A 22 8.47 2.12 7.08
N SER A 23 7.40 1.37 6.82
CA SER A 23 7.10 0.13 7.53
C SER A 23 8.19 -0.91 7.27
N ASN A 24 8.58 -1.65 8.31
CA ASN A 24 9.62 -2.71 8.26
C ASN A 24 11.02 -2.23 7.81
N ALA A 25 11.29 -0.94 7.79
CA ALA A 25 12.60 -0.38 7.57
C ALA A 25 13.35 -0.30 8.90
N TYR A 26 14.00 -1.40 9.29
CA TYR A 26 14.77 -1.47 10.53
C TYR A 26 16.06 -0.66 10.40
N LEU A 27 16.31 0.20 11.38
CA LEU A 27 17.54 0.98 11.46
C LEU A 27 18.70 0.08 11.89
N SER A 28 19.83 0.20 11.22
CA SER A 28 21.09 -0.39 11.70
C SER A 28 21.64 0.39 12.90
N LEU A 29 22.55 -0.22 13.67
CA LEU A 29 23.19 0.47 14.79
C LEU A 29 23.90 1.76 14.40
N LYS A 30 24.34 1.88 13.16
CA LYS A 30 25.00 3.08 12.63
C LYS A 30 24.01 4.21 12.38
N ASP A 31 22.77 3.85 12.03
CA ASP A 31 21.72 4.81 11.63
C ASP A 31 20.91 5.32 12.81
N LEU A 32 21.03 4.68 14.01
CA LEU A 32 20.28 5.07 15.21
C LEU A 32 20.52 6.51 15.67
N ASN A 33 21.67 7.11 15.34
CA ASN A 33 21.99 8.50 15.69
C ASN A 33 21.90 9.43 14.47
N GLY A 34 21.42 8.92 13.33
CA GLY A 34 21.21 9.68 12.11
C GLY A 34 19.78 10.21 11.96
N PRO A 35 19.51 11.00 10.91
CA PRO A 35 18.16 11.43 10.58
C PRO A 35 17.33 10.25 10.05
N GLU A 36 16.08 10.15 10.47
CA GLU A 36 15.11 9.22 9.93
C GLU A 36 14.11 9.96 9.03
N VAL A 37 13.81 9.39 7.85
CA VAL A 37 12.86 9.99 6.92
C VAL A 37 11.44 9.57 7.28
N TYR A 38 10.55 10.55 7.41
CA TYR A 38 9.12 10.36 7.63
C TYR A 38 8.36 10.78 6.39
N TYR A 39 7.47 9.93 5.92
CA TYR A 39 6.61 10.20 4.79
C TYR A 39 5.19 10.54 5.24
N PRO A 40 4.48 11.46 4.56
CA PRO A 40 3.08 11.69 4.85
C PRO A 40 2.25 10.46 4.49
N LEU A 41 1.37 10.06 5.41
CA LEU A 41 0.42 8.97 5.18
C LEU A 41 -0.98 9.58 4.99
N LYS A 42 -1.21 10.04 3.77
CA LYS A 42 -2.45 10.70 3.37
C LYS A 42 -3.20 9.85 2.35
N ILE A 43 -4.47 9.63 2.62
CA ILE A 43 -5.36 8.85 1.78
C ILE A 43 -6.30 9.81 1.04
N LYS A 44 -6.33 9.69 -0.26
CA LYS A 44 -7.19 10.45 -1.16
C LYS A 44 -8.30 9.58 -1.72
N VAL A 45 -9.41 10.20 -2.07
CA VAL A 45 -10.49 9.56 -2.84
C VAL A 45 -10.73 10.34 -4.13
N CYS A 46 -10.85 9.62 -5.22
CA CYS A 46 -11.22 10.19 -6.51
C CYS A 46 -12.75 10.38 -6.58
N ASP A 47 -13.20 11.59 -6.84
CA ASP A 47 -14.63 11.92 -6.99
C ASP A 47 -15.25 11.43 -8.30
N ASN A 48 -14.41 10.99 -9.26
CA ASN A 48 -14.87 10.47 -10.55
C ASN A 48 -15.04 8.95 -10.58
N CYS A 49 -14.10 8.20 -10.00
CA CYS A 49 -14.13 6.72 -10.06
C CYS A 49 -14.12 6.04 -8.68
N TRP A 50 -14.14 6.82 -7.60
CA TRP A 50 -14.20 6.41 -6.19
C TRP A 50 -13.00 5.59 -5.71
N LEU A 51 -11.91 5.51 -6.51
CA LEU A 51 -10.71 4.85 -6.06
C LEU A 51 -10.12 5.59 -4.86
N VAL A 52 -9.96 4.86 -3.77
CA VAL A 52 -9.24 5.29 -2.57
C VAL A 52 -7.77 4.91 -2.71
N GLN A 53 -6.86 5.85 -2.54
CA GLN A 53 -5.43 5.66 -2.80
C GLN A 53 -4.55 6.58 -1.95
N THR A 54 -3.34 6.14 -1.67
CA THR A 54 -2.32 6.99 -1.04
C THR A 54 -1.67 7.92 -2.06
N GLU A 55 -1.15 9.04 -1.61
CA GLU A 55 -0.22 9.85 -2.40
C GLU A 55 1.14 9.13 -2.50
N ASP A 56 1.83 9.30 -3.63
CA ASP A 56 3.17 8.76 -3.84
C ASP A 56 4.21 9.80 -3.42
N TYR A 57 5.03 9.46 -2.43
CA TYR A 57 6.10 10.30 -1.90
C TYR A 57 7.49 9.67 -2.04
N ALA A 58 7.55 8.40 -2.36
CA ALA A 58 8.78 7.67 -2.56
C ALA A 58 8.62 6.64 -3.68
N GLU A 59 9.70 6.40 -4.40
CA GLU A 59 9.77 5.30 -5.36
C GLU A 59 9.74 3.95 -4.63
N ALA A 60 9.19 2.92 -5.28
CA ALA A 60 9.08 1.58 -4.69
C ALA A 60 10.45 1.04 -4.24
N ASP A 61 11.49 1.25 -5.03
CA ASP A 61 12.85 0.79 -4.75
C ASP A 61 13.45 1.43 -3.49
N ALA A 62 12.98 2.64 -3.12
CA ALA A 62 13.41 3.29 -1.88
C ALA A 62 12.76 2.67 -0.63
N LEU A 63 11.60 2.02 -0.81
CA LEU A 63 10.83 1.40 0.28
C LEU A 63 11.06 -0.10 0.38
N PHE A 64 11.22 -0.78 -0.76
CA PHE A 64 11.36 -2.24 -0.86
C PHE A 64 12.78 -2.59 -1.30
N THR A 65 13.70 -2.54 -0.35
CA THR A 65 15.09 -2.94 -0.55
C THR A 65 15.26 -4.46 -0.50
N GLU A 66 16.44 -4.98 -0.87
CA GLU A 66 16.76 -6.41 -0.77
C GLU A 66 16.66 -6.93 0.68
N ASP A 67 16.88 -6.07 1.67
CA ASP A 67 16.79 -6.38 3.11
C ASP A 67 15.39 -6.14 3.69
N TYR A 68 14.37 -5.88 2.85
CA TYR A 68 13.01 -5.64 3.34
C TYR A 68 12.46 -6.85 4.10
N ALA A 69 12.11 -6.65 5.36
CA ALA A 69 11.89 -7.72 6.33
C ALA A 69 10.54 -8.45 6.23
N TYR A 70 9.74 -8.21 5.20
CA TYR A 70 8.43 -8.84 5.05
C TYR A 70 8.23 -9.53 3.70
N PHE A 71 7.95 -10.84 3.78
CA PHE A 71 7.61 -11.68 2.62
C PHE A 71 6.25 -12.33 2.84
N SER A 72 5.23 -11.84 2.18
CA SER A 72 3.83 -12.30 2.36
C SER A 72 3.61 -13.76 1.94
N SER A 73 4.42 -14.29 1.02
CA SER A 73 4.27 -15.65 0.48
C SER A 73 5.01 -16.74 1.27
N THR A 74 5.65 -16.41 2.38
CA THR A 74 6.39 -17.39 3.21
C THR A 74 5.51 -18.14 4.20
N SER A 75 4.36 -17.58 4.57
CA SER A 75 3.43 -18.18 5.53
C SER A 75 2.41 -19.07 4.81
N SER A 76 2.47 -20.39 5.07
CA SER A 76 1.49 -21.35 4.53
C SER A 76 0.06 -21.04 5.01
N GLY A 77 -0.10 -20.62 6.26
CA GLY A 77 -1.39 -20.20 6.80
C GLY A 77 -1.96 -18.98 6.09
N PHE A 78 -1.12 -18.00 5.78
CA PHE A 78 -1.55 -16.82 5.01
C PHE A 78 -1.94 -17.19 3.58
N LEU A 79 -1.18 -18.05 2.91
CA LEU A 79 -1.49 -18.52 1.55
C LEU A 79 -2.82 -19.28 1.50
N GLU A 80 -3.09 -20.12 2.50
CA GLU A 80 -4.37 -20.85 2.59
C GLU A 80 -5.54 -19.89 2.85
N HIS A 81 -5.36 -18.91 3.74
CA HIS A 81 -6.34 -17.86 3.97
C HIS A 81 -6.63 -17.07 2.69
N ALA A 82 -5.58 -16.62 1.98
CA ALA A 82 -5.71 -15.87 0.74
C ALA A 82 -6.44 -16.67 -0.35
N ARG A 83 -6.14 -17.97 -0.49
CA ARG A 83 -6.81 -18.88 -1.42
C ARG A 83 -8.29 -19.02 -1.08
N SER A 84 -8.60 -19.27 0.19
CA SER A 84 -9.98 -19.41 0.67
C SER A 84 -10.77 -18.12 0.46
N TYR A 85 -10.17 -16.97 0.81
CA TYR A 85 -10.79 -15.66 0.58
C TYR A 85 -11.04 -15.38 -0.90
N ALA A 86 -10.04 -15.58 -1.76
CA ALA A 86 -10.18 -15.36 -3.20
C ALA A 86 -11.30 -16.24 -3.80
N SER A 87 -11.33 -17.52 -3.43
CA SER A 87 -12.38 -18.44 -3.89
C SER A 87 -13.77 -18.01 -3.44
N LYS A 88 -13.90 -17.58 -2.19
CA LYS A 88 -15.16 -17.09 -1.63
C LYS A 88 -15.65 -15.83 -2.33
N ILE A 89 -14.78 -14.80 -2.45
CA ILE A 89 -15.16 -13.51 -3.03
C ILE A 89 -15.52 -13.65 -4.52
N THR A 90 -14.77 -14.47 -5.26
CA THR A 90 -15.04 -14.77 -6.66
C THR A 90 -16.45 -15.37 -6.84
N LYS A 91 -16.83 -16.29 -5.96
CA LYS A 91 -18.17 -16.90 -5.97
C LYS A 91 -19.25 -15.92 -5.55
N ASP A 92 -19.06 -15.23 -4.43
CA ASP A 92 -20.06 -14.33 -3.82
C ASP A 92 -20.39 -13.14 -4.76
N LEU A 93 -19.39 -12.64 -5.49
CA LEU A 93 -19.56 -11.53 -6.43
C LEU A 93 -19.70 -11.98 -7.89
N SER A 94 -19.74 -13.28 -8.14
CA SER A 94 -19.83 -13.86 -9.50
C SER A 94 -18.75 -13.32 -10.46
N LEU A 95 -17.54 -13.14 -9.94
CA LEU A 95 -16.42 -12.62 -10.73
C LEU A 95 -15.98 -13.61 -11.81
N ASN A 96 -15.60 -13.09 -12.96
CA ASN A 96 -15.07 -13.83 -14.10
C ASN A 96 -13.93 -13.06 -14.76
N HIS A 97 -13.42 -13.52 -15.91
CA HIS A 97 -12.30 -12.92 -16.63
C HIS A 97 -12.57 -11.51 -17.18
N ASP A 98 -13.83 -11.08 -17.21
CA ASP A 98 -14.25 -9.75 -17.68
C ASP A 98 -14.53 -8.77 -16.52
N SER A 99 -14.29 -9.21 -15.26
CA SER A 99 -14.60 -8.42 -14.04
C SER A 99 -13.51 -7.43 -13.68
#